data_e8c7d8b15b20c38d73ffc54a58086393
#
_entry.id   e8c7d8b15b20c38d73ffc54a58086393
#
_cell.length_a   1.000
_cell.length_b   1.000
_cell.length_c   1.000
_cell.angle_alpha   90.00
_cell.angle_beta   90.00
_cell.angle_gamma   90.00
#
_symmetry.space_group_name_H-M   'P 1'
#
loop_
_entity.id
_entity.type
_entity.pdbx_description
1 polymer ?
#
loop_
_entity_poly.entity_id
_entity_poly.type
_entity_poly.pdbx_seq_one_letter_code
_entity_poly.pdbx_strand_id
1 'polypeptide(L)'
;MNKALENQLTVNVLFFGGAKDIAGTSSVKLSLPSPATLSNAAETLLEQFPELKRFGRSLLFAVNQEYANPDLNLEPDDEVAVFPPVSGGSCDYRCPDDFFELTNETIDVGAVARRVVLPVCGATVTLDGYARKWTKDRQTDYLVYEAYESMALSELEKLGAEAHKRFEIAHVGIVHRLGRLEIGETSVVIAVGAPHRRAAFEACEWLIKELKRTVPIWKKEVFQDGEVWVEGEGMSDI
;
A
#
# COMPACT_ATOMS: atom_id res chain seq x y z
N MET A 1 -46.96 1.82 13.06
CA MET A 1 -46.06 0.81 12.46
C MET A 1 -45.46 1.40 11.20
N ASN A 2 -44.17 1.24 10.98
CA ASN A 2 -43.32 1.73 9.88
C ASN A 2 -42.94 3.24 9.92
N LYS A 3 -42.02 3.57 10.81
CA LYS A 3 -41.20 4.79 10.73
C LYS A 3 -39.68 4.50 10.80
N ALA A 4 -39.27 3.24 10.64
CA ALA A 4 -37.87 2.80 10.84
C ALA A 4 -37.10 2.46 9.53
N LEU A 5 -37.66 2.77 8.34
CA LEU A 5 -37.05 2.41 7.06
C LEU A 5 -36.62 3.61 6.20
N GLU A 6 -36.75 4.85 6.68
CA GLU A 6 -36.53 6.02 5.82
C GLU A 6 -35.15 6.69 5.96
N ASN A 7 -34.21 6.14 6.75
CA ASN A 7 -32.90 6.77 6.92
C ASN A 7 -31.78 5.72 7.08
N GLN A 8 -31.60 4.83 6.11
CA GLN A 8 -30.44 3.94 6.06
C GLN A 8 -29.49 4.36 4.98
N LEU A 9 -28.22 4.50 5.35
CA LEU A 9 -27.09 4.69 4.48
C LEU A 9 -26.45 3.34 4.22
N THR A 10 -26.14 3.00 2.97
CA THR A 10 -25.41 1.78 2.62
C THR A 10 -24.09 2.15 1.99
N VAL A 11 -22.99 1.58 2.51
CA VAL A 11 -21.63 1.73 1.99
C VAL A 11 -21.07 0.38 1.55
N ASN A 12 -20.08 0.40 0.64
CA ASN A 12 -19.37 -0.79 0.19
C ASN A 12 -18.06 -0.93 0.98
N VAL A 13 -17.95 -1.99 1.79
CA VAL A 13 -16.74 -2.24 2.58
C VAL A 13 -15.85 -3.23 1.86
N LEU A 14 -14.57 -2.89 1.70
CA LEU A 14 -13.52 -3.74 1.12
C LEU A 14 -12.53 -4.13 2.21
N PHE A 15 -12.16 -5.41 2.26
CA PHE A 15 -11.16 -5.92 3.20
C PHE A 15 -9.88 -6.32 2.48
N PHE A 16 -8.72 -5.96 3.04
CA PHE A 16 -7.41 -6.27 2.49
C PHE A 16 -6.49 -6.94 3.51
N GLY A 17 -5.50 -7.70 3.00
CA GLY A 17 -4.50 -8.38 3.82
C GLY A 17 -5.12 -9.23 4.94
N GLY A 18 -4.53 -9.21 6.13
CA GLY A 18 -5.03 -9.96 7.28
C GLY A 18 -6.46 -9.63 7.70
N ALA A 19 -7.00 -8.45 7.37
CA ALA A 19 -8.40 -8.11 7.62
C ALA A 19 -9.35 -8.91 6.71
N LYS A 20 -8.98 -9.16 5.46
CA LYS A 20 -9.69 -10.01 4.51
C LYS A 20 -9.76 -11.47 4.95
N ASP A 21 -8.64 -12.01 5.43
CA ASP A 21 -8.58 -13.38 5.94
C ASP A 21 -9.51 -13.59 7.13
N ILE A 22 -9.58 -12.59 8.03
CA ILE A 22 -10.48 -12.62 9.20
C ILE A 22 -11.94 -12.48 8.81
N ALA A 23 -12.26 -11.57 7.89
CA ALA A 23 -13.62 -11.36 7.41
C ALA A 23 -14.13 -12.56 6.58
N GLY A 24 -13.21 -13.38 6.03
CA GLY A 24 -13.55 -14.50 5.14
C GLY A 24 -14.15 -14.06 3.81
N THR A 25 -14.07 -12.76 3.49
CA THR A 25 -14.59 -12.16 2.26
C THR A 25 -13.78 -10.93 1.88
N SER A 26 -13.73 -10.60 0.60
CA SER A 26 -13.08 -9.36 0.12
C SER A 26 -13.97 -8.13 0.25
N SER A 27 -15.30 -8.31 0.35
CA SER A 27 -16.23 -7.17 0.44
C SER A 27 -17.55 -7.53 1.09
N VAL A 28 -18.19 -6.51 1.71
CA VAL A 28 -19.56 -6.59 2.22
C VAL A 28 -20.27 -5.24 2.01
N LYS A 29 -21.61 -5.28 1.90
CA LYS A 29 -22.42 -4.07 2.02
C LYS A 29 -22.79 -3.84 3.48
N LEU A 30 -22.50 -2.65 3.98
CA LEU A 30 -22.79 -2.25 5.35
C LEU A 30 -23.91 -1.20 5.35
N SER A 31 -24.99 -1.50 6.09
CA SER A 31 -26.11 -0.58 6.27
C SER A 31 -25.99 0.11 7.63
N LEU A 32 -26.03 1.43 7.63
CA LEU A 32 -25.87 2.29 8.82
C LEU A 32 -27.09 3.22 8.96
N PRO A 33 -27.42 3.65 10.18
CA PRO A 33 -28.37 4.75 10.39
C PRO A 33 -27.80 6.04 9.79
N SER A 34 -28.60 6.78 9.01
CA SER A 34 -28.18 8.08 8.46
C SER A 34 -28.60 9.23 9.39
N PRO A 35 -27.72 10.24 9.65
CA PRO A 35 -26.35 10.36 9.16
C PRO A 35 -25.38 9.43 9.89
N ALA A 36 -24.32 8.96 9.20
CA ALA A 36 -23.30 8.12 9.78
C ALA A 36 -21.90 8.64 9.48
N THR A 37 -20.96 8.42 10.41
CA THR A 37 -19.55 8.71 10.24
C THR A 37 -18.76 7.43 9.99
N LEU A 38 -17.49 7.58 9.58
CA LEU A 38 -16.57 6.45 9.46
C LEU A 38 -16.40 5.70 10.79
N SER A 39 -16.44 6.40 11.93
CA SER A 39 -16.43 5.78 13.26
C SER A 39 -17.62 4.84 13.47
N ASN A 40 -18.83 5.24 13.06
CA ASN A 40 -20.01 4.40 13.15
C ASN A 40 -19.88 3.14 12.26
N ALA A 41 -19.31 3.30 11.08
CA ALA A 41 -19.02 2.15 10.20
C ALA A 41 -18.01 1.20 10.84
N ALA A 42 -16.92 1.73 11.39
CA ALA A 42 -15.88 0.94 12.07
C ALA A 42 -16.45 0.17 13.28
N GLU A 43 -17.26 0.81 14.13
CA GLU A 43 -17.93 0.14 15.26
C GLU A 43 -18.82 -1.00 14.80
N THR A 44 -19.68 -0.76 13.80
CA THR A 44 -20.57 -1.77 13.24
C THR A 44 -19.80 -2.94 12.64
N LEU A 45 -18.69 -2.67 11.94
CA LEU A 45 -17.81 -3.71 11.40
C LEU A 45 -17.16 -4.54 12.49
N LEU A 46 -16.67 -3.91 13.57
CA LEU A 46 -16.07 -4.61 14.72
C LEU A 46 -17.11 -5.44 15.53
N GLU A 47 -18.39 -5.12 15.41
CA GLU A 47 -19.48 -5.96 15.93
C GLU A 47 -19.77 -7.16 15.04
N GLN A 48 -19.80 -6.94 13.71
CA GLN A 48 -20.04 -8.02 12.73
C GLN A 48 -18.85 -8.98 12.58
N PHE A 49 -17.61 -8.45 12.70
CA PHE A 49 -16.35 -9.17 12.59
C PHE A 49 -15.49 -8.98 13.85
N PRO A 50 -15.84 -9.60 15.00
CA PRO A 50 -15.19 -9.34 16.28
C PRO A 50 -13.68 -9.64 16.29
N GLU A 51 -13.23 -10.59 15.47
CA GLU A 51 -11.82 -10.96 15.36
C GLU A 51 -10.93 -9.82 14.80
N LEU A 52 -11.51 -8.84 14.09
CA LEU A 52 -10.78 -7.63 13.66
C LEU A 52 -10.28 -6.80 14.85
N LYS A 53 -10.88 -6.95 16.03
CA LYS A 53 -10.44 -6.25 17.27
C LYS A 53 -9.01 -6.60 17.66
N ARG A 54 -8.46 -7.71 17.16
CA ARG A 54 -7.05 -8.09 17.40
C ARG A 54 -6.04 -7.06 16.86
N PHE A 55 -6.40 -6.32 15.82
CA PHE A 55 -5.56 -5.23 15.30
C PHE A 55 -5.61 -3.97 16.17
N GLY A 56 -6.57 -3.87 17.09
CA GLY A 56 -6.71 -2.74 17.99
C GLY A 56 -6.77 -1.40 17.26
N ARG A 57 -5.93 -0.45 17.69
CA ARG A 57 -5.80 0.88 17.07
C ARG A 57 -5.01 0.89 15.77
N SER A 58 -4.45 -0.25 15.38
CA SER A 58 -3.66 -0.38 14.16
C SER A 58 -4.51 -0.69 12.93
N LEU A 59 -5.81 -0.96 13.08
CA LEU A 59 -6.72 -1.10 11.95
C LEU A 59 -6.93 0.25 11.28
N LEU A 60 -6.68 0.33 9.98
CA LEU A 60 -6.79 1.56 9.20
C LEU A 60 -7.99 1.52 8.28
N PHE A 61 -8.49 2.72 7.98
CA PHE A 61 -9.62 2.93 7.10
C PHE A 61 -9.30 3.97 6.03
N ALA A 62 -9.78 3.72 4.82
CA ALA A 62 -9.80 4.70 3.75
C ALA A 62 -11.24 4.81 3.21
N VAL A 63 -11.61 5.98 2.74
CA VAL A 63 -12.89 6.23 2.07
C VAL A 63 -12.59 6.75 0.68
N ASN A 64 -13.16 6.09 -0.33
CA ASN A 64 -12.96 6.45 -1.74
C ASN A 64 -11.49 6.61 -2.12
N GLN A 65 -10.64 5.66 -1.66
CA GLN A 65 -9.20 5.57 -1.95
C GLN A 65 -8.34 6.65 -1.27
N GLU A 66 -8.86 7.32 -0.25
CA GLU A 66 -8.11 8.26 0.57
C GLU A 66 -8.17 7.88 2.04
N TYR A 67 -7.05 8.07 2.75
CA TYR A 67 -7.05 7.89 4.22
C TYR A 67 -8.02 8.86 4.86
N ALA A 68 -8.91 8.36 5.70
CA ALA A 68 -10.00 9.14 6.24
C ALA A 68 -9.96 9.25 7.77
N ASN A 69 -10.36 10.42 8.28
CA ASN A 69 -10.54 10.62 9.71
C ASN A 69 -11.83 9.95 10.22
N PRO A 70 -11.86 9.46 11.47
CA PRO A 70 -13.05 8.83 12.06
C PRO A 70 -14.33 9.66 11.99
N ASP A 71 -14.20 10.99 12.00
CA ASP A 71 -15.34 11.94 12.01
C ASP A 71 -15.87 12.25 10.59
N LEU A 72 -15.28 11.66 9.53
CA LEU A 72 -15.75 11.83 8.16
C LEU A 72 -17.19 11.34 8.02
N ASN A 73 -18.11 12.19 7.56
CA ASN A 73 -19.46 11.79 7.20
C ASN A 73 -19.44 10.93 5.94
N LEU A 74 -20.14 9.80 6.01
CA LEU A 74 -20.28 8.88 4.88
C LEU A 74 -21.50 9.22 4.05
N GLU A 75 -21.38 9.02 2.73
CA GLU A 75 -22.46 9.16 1.77
C GLU A 75 -22.90 7.78 1.22
N PRO A 76 -24.11 7.69 0.63
CA PRO A 76 -24.54 6.45 -0.02
C PRO A 76 -23.55 5.99 -1.09
N ASP A 77 -23.29 4.67 -1.11
CA ASP A 77 -22.38 3.99 -2.04
C ASP A 77 -20.88 4.31 -1.86
N ASP A 78 -20.48 5.05 -0.80
CA ASP A 78 -19.07 5.21 -0.46
C ASP A 78 -18.35 3.85 -0.36
N GLU A 79 -17.11 3.81 -0.85
CA GLU A 79 -16.20 2.68 -0.71
C GLU A 79 -15.34 2.86 0.55
N VAL A 80 -15.55 2.01 1.54
CA VAL A 80 -14.79 2.00 2.80
C VAL A 80 -13.81 0.84 2.78
N ALA A 81 -12.52 1.13 2.64
CA ALA A 81 -11.46 0.12 2.70
C ALA A 81 -10.99 -0.09 4.14
N VAL A 82 -10.81 -1.36 4.53
CA VAL A 82 -10.38 -1.80 5.87
C VAL A 82 -9.14 -2.67 5.75
N PHE A 83 -8.06 -2.27 6.39
CA PHE A 83 -6.77 -2.95 6.27
C PHE A 83 -5.87 -2.79 7.49
N PRO A 84 -4.89 -3.72 7.70
CA PRO A 84 -3.85 -3.58 8.73
C PRO A 84 -2.98 -2.35 8.49
N PRO A 85 -2.18 -1.91 9.49
CA PRO A 85 -1.47 -0.64 9.45
C PRO A 85 -0.56 -0.47 8.25
N VAL A 86 -0.67 0.71 7.64
CA VAL A 86 0.30 1.39 6.78
C VAL A 86 0.25 2.87 7.17
N SER A 87 1.30 3.66 7.02
CA SER A 87 1.33 5.06 7.47
C SER A 87 1.55 6.02 6.28
N GLY A 88 0.72 7.03 6.11
CA GLY A 88 0.68 7.90 4.95
C GLY A 88 0.65 9.40 5.18
N GLY A 89 0.64 10.17 4.11
CA GLY A 89 0.46 11.63 4.04
C GLY A 89 0.58 12.14 2.61
N SER A 90 -0.20 13.14 2.23
CA SER A 90 -0.47 13.58 0.85
C SER A 90 0.37 14.76 0.38
N CYS A 91 0.68 14.85 -0.95
CA CYS A 91 1.12 16.07 -1.62
C CYS A 91 0.89 16.07 -3.15
N ASP A 92 0.48 17.24 -3.69
CA ASP A 92 0.17 17.44 -5.12
C ASP A 92 1.35 18.05 -5.88
N TYR A 93 2.15 17.22 -6.57
CA TYR A 93 3.07 17.62 -7.64
C TYR A 93 3.37 16.41 -8.52
N ARG A 94 3.16 16.50 -9.83
CA ARG A 94 3.45 15.43 -10.78
C ARG A 94 4.58 15.83 -11.70
N CYS A 95 5.64 15.02 -11.80
CA CYS A 95 6.59 15.09 -12.89
C CYS A 95 6.02 14.26 -14.07
N PRO A 96 5.83 14.83 -15.26
CA PRO A 96 5.15 14.13 -16.36
C PRO A 96 5.87 12.89 -16.87
N ASP A 97 7.15 12.73 -16.55
CA ASP A 97 7.97 11.59 -17.00
C ASP A 97 8.08 10.47 -15.94
N ASP A 98 7.67 10.71 -14.70
CA ASP A 98 7.68 9.68 -13.65
C ASP A 98 6.69 8.56 -13.99
N PHE A 99 7.02 7.34 -13.56
CA PHE A 99 6.15 6.19 -13.78
C PHE A 99 6.05 5.31 -12.54
N PHE A 100 4.81 4.87 -12.26
CA PHE A 100 4.45 4.04 -11.11
C PHE A 100 3.57 2.90 -11.61
N GLU A 101 4.01 1.66 -11.38
CA GLU A 101 3.36 0.49 -11.96
C GLU A 101 3.21 -0.63 -10.94
N LEU A 102 2.06 -1.30 -10.98
CA LEU A 102 1.83 -2.60 -10.33
C LEU A 102 1.70 -3.65 -11.41
N THR A 103 2.33 -4.82 -11.22
CA THR A 103 2.34 -5.88 -12.23
C THR A 103 2.29 -7.27 -11.60
N ASN A 104 1.68 -8.22 -12.27
CA ASN A 104 1.75 -9.64 -11.91
C ASN A 104 2.89 -10.36 -12.67
N GLU A 105 3.52 -9.69 -13.63
CA GLU A 105 4.60 -10.24 -14.45
C GLU A 105 5.97 -10.02 -13.79
N THR A 106 6.96 -10.77 -14.23
CA THR A 106 8.36 -10.61 -13.81
C THR A 106 8.90 -9.24 -14.23
N ILE A 107 9.60 -8.57 -13.32
CA ILE A 107 10.13 -7.22 -13.57
C ILE A 107 11.52 -7.34 -14.25
N ASP A 108 11.67 -6.72 -15.43
CA ASP A 108 13.00 -6.47 -16.02
C ASP A 108 13.62 -5.22 -15.37
N VAL A 109 14.47 -5.45 -14.38
CA VAL A 109 15.17 -4.39 -13.63
C VAL A 109 15.95 -3.46 -14.57
N GLY A 110 16.59 -4.01 -15.60
CA GLY A 110 17.36 -3.23 -16.58
C GLY A 110 16.45 -2.33 -17.43
N ALA A 111 15.26 -2.81 -17.80
CA ALA A 111 14.28 -2.00 -18.53
C ALA A 111 13.79 -0.83 -17.69
N VAL A 112 13.44 -1.08 -16.42
CA VAL A 112 13.02 -0.03 -15.48
C VAL A 112 14.12 1.01 -15.30
N ALA A 113 15.36 0.58 -15.03
CA ALA A 113 16.51 1.47 -14.84
C ALA A 113 16.77 2.37 -16.07
N ARG A 114 16.60 1.87 -17.28
CA ARG A 114 16.81 2.65 -18.52
C ARG A 114 15.77 3.75 -18.71
N ARG A 115 14.56 3.58 -18.21
CA ARG A 115 13.46 4.56 -18.38
C ARG A 115 13.70 5.86 -17.62
N VAL A 116 14.47 5.85 -16.53
CA VAL A 116 14.76 7.07 -15.74
C VAL A 116 15.98 7.84 -16.21
N VAL A 117 16.62 7.42 -17.29
CA VAL A 117 17.83 8.07 -17.82
C VAL A 117 17.43 9.20 -18.78
N LEU A 118 17.41 10.43 -18.28
CA LEU A 118 17.20 11.65 -19.06
C LEU A 118 18.53 12.31 -19.43
N PRO A 119 18.57 13.18 -20.46
CA PRO A 119 19.79 13.89 -20.88
C PRO A 119 20.48 14.71 -19.79
N VAL A 120 19.72 15.12 -18.75
CA VAL A 120 20.22 15.90 -17.61
C VAL A 120 20.79 15.01 -16.49
N CYS A 121 20.62 13.68 -16.58
CA CYS A 121 21.07 12.76 -15.54
C CYS A 121 22.57 12.47 -15.70
N GLY A 122 23.33 12.77 -14.66
CA GLY A 122 24.72 12.33 -14.52
C GLY A 122 24.86 11.02 -13.74
N ALA A 123 23.78 10.58 -13.09
CA ALA A 123 23.74 9.32 -12.34
C ALA A 123 22.32 8.75 -12.29
N THR A 124 22.27 7.41 -12.23
CA THR A 124 21.04 6.64 -11.94
C THR A 124 21.35 5.68 -10.79
N VAL A 125 20.43 5.59 -9.83
CA VAL A 125 20.47 4.58 -8.75
C VAL A 125 19.25 3.70 -8.90
N THR A 126 19.46 2.39 -8.87
CA THR A 126 18.39 1.40 -8.90
C THR A 126 18.49 0.52 -7.66
N LEU A 127 17.39 0.40 -6.92
CA LEU A 127 17.22 -0.56 -5.84
C LEU A 127 16.21 -1.59 -6.31
N ASP A 128 16.60 -2.86 -6.21
CA ASP A 128 15.73 -3.99 -6.47
C ASP A 128 15.63 -4.88 -5.22
N GLY A 129 14.40 -5.14 -4.81
CA GLY A 129 14.07 -6.03 -3.70
C GLY A 129 13.76 -7.44 -4.19
N TYR A 130 14.27 -8.46 -3.48
CA TYR A 130 14.10 -9.86 -3.86
C TYR A 130 13.34 -10.67 -2.80
N ALA A 131 12.65 -11.72 -3.25
CA ALA A 131 12.16 -12.75 -2.35
C ALA A 131 13.35 -13.57 -1.81
N ARG A 132 13.58 -13.52 -0.49
CA ARG A 132 14.69 -14.21 0.19
C ARG A 132 14.26 -15.59 0.67
N LYS A 133 15.19 -16.56 0.62
CA LYS A 133 14.96 -17.92 1.10
C LYS A 133 14.81 -17.99 2.63
N TRP A 134 15.46 -17.11 3.38
CA TRP A 134 15.48 -17.12 4.83
C TRP A 134 14.97 -15.82 5.41
N THR A 135 14.01 -15.92 6.34
CA THR A 135 13.52 -14.80 7.13
C THR A 135 13.61 -15.19 8.60
N LYS A 136 14.52 -14.52 9.34
CA LYS A 136 14.94 -14.95 10.67
C LYS A 136 15.30 -16.44 10.61
N ASP A 137 15.07 -17.32 11.42
CA ASP A 137 15.48 -18.72 11.36
C ASP A 137 14.50 -19.63 10.59
N ARG A 138 13.58 -19.09 9.79
CA ARG A 138 12.59 -19.86 9.03
C ARG A 138 12.88 -19.81 7.54
N GLN A 139 12.71 -20.95 6.87
CA GLN A 139 12.83 -21.06 5.43
C GLN A 139 11.51 -20.67 4.77
N THR A 140 11.54 -19.64 3.92
CA THR A 140 10.42 -19.21 3.08
C THR A 140 10.37 -20.07 1.83
N ASP A 141 9.21 -20.57 1.48
CA ASP A 141 8.98 -21.31 0.22
C ASP A 141 8.68 -20.33 -0.92
N TYR A 142 7.77 -19.38 -0.69
CA TYR A 142 7.45 -18.28 -1.61
C TYR A 142 6.81 -17.11 -0.87
N LEU A 143 6.69 -15.98 -1.55
CA LEU A 143 5.97 -14.80 -1.06
C LEU A 143 4.68 -14.60 -1.85
N VAL A 144 3.71 -13.93 -1.25
CA VAL A 144 2.52 -13.40 -1.94
C VAL A 144 2.36 -11.93 -1.57
N TYR A 145 2.26 -11.07 -2.59
CA TYR A 145 1.95 -9.66 -2.41
C TYR A 145 0.52 -9.38 -2.83
N GLU A 146 -0.23 -8.69 -1.98
CA GLU A 146 -1.55 -8.14 -2.28
C GLU A 146 -1.52 -6.62 -2.12
N ALA A 147 -2.34 -5.91 -2.91
CA ALA A 147 -2.43 -4.45 -2.84
C ALA A 147 -3.89 -3.98 -2.96
N TYR A 148 -4.17 -2.84 -2.37
CA TYR A 148 -5.30 -2.01 -2.80
C TYR A 148 -4.82 -1.16 -3.98
N GLU A 149 -4.88 -1.72 -5.19
CA GLU A 149 -4.13 -1.26 -6.36
C GLU A 149 -4.35 0.22 -6.69
N SER A 150 -5.61 0.69 -6.70
CA SER A 150 -5.92 2.09 -7.02
C SER A 150 -5.31 3.07 -6.01
N MET A 151 -5.42 2.76 -4.72
CA MET A 151 -4.81 3.57 -3.68
C MET A 151 -3.28 3.43 -3.67
N ALA A 152 -2.75 2.23 -3.92
CA ALA A 152 -1.31 2.01 -3.99
C ALA A 152 -0.66 2.84 -5.09
N LEU A 153 -1.26 2.89 -6.29
CA LEU A 153 -0.77 3.75 -7.38
C LEU A 153 -0.82 5.23 -7.01
N SER A 154 -1.92 5.70 -6.39
CA SER A 154 -2.03 7.08 -5.92
C SER A 154 -0.97 7.43 -4.88
N GLU A 155 -0.70 6.53 -3.92
CA GLU A 155 0.35 6.76 -2.91
C GLU A 155 1.76 6.73 -3.51
N LEU A 156 2.03 5.87 -4.51
CA LEU A 156 3.30 5.88 -5.23
C LEU A 156 3.52 7.19 -6.01
N GLU A 157 2.48 7.73 -6.67
CA GLU A 157 2.54 9.05 -7.32
C GLU A 157 2.85 10.17 -6.32
N LYS A 158 2.21 10.15 -5.14
CA LYS A 158 2.47 11.10 -4.06
C LYS A 158 3.90 11.02 -3.56
N LEU A 159 4.44 9.80 -3.42
CA LEU A 159 5.85 9.59 -3.02
C LEU A 159 6.82 10.16 -4.05
N GLY A 160 6.58 9.92 -5.35
CA GLY A 160 7.41 10.51 -6.41
C GLY A 160 7.40 12.03 -6.35
N ALA A 161 6.21 12.63 -6.23
CA ALA A 161 6.05 14.08 -6.11
C ALA A 161 6.78 14.66 -4.88
N GLU A 162 6.72 13.97 -3.74
CA GLU A 162 7.41 14.39 -2.52
C GLU A 162 8.94 14.23 -2.64
N ALA A 163 9.41 13.19 -3.35
CA ALA A 163 10.84 13.01 -3.62
C ALA A 163 11.42 14.17 -4.43
N HIS A 164 10.71 14.67 -5.45
CA HIS A 164 11.11 15.85 -6.22
C HIS A 164 11.21 17.14 -5.38
N LYS A 165 10.39 17.27 -4.33
CA LYS A 165 10.46 18.42 -3.41
C LYS A 165 11.66 18.35 -2.47
N ARG A 166 12.07 17.14 -2.09
CA ARG A 166 13.11 16.89 -1.09
C ARG A 166 14.51 16.79 -1.68
N PHE A 167 14.60 16.29 -2.92
CA PHE A 167 15.86 15.93 -3.54
C PHE A 167 15.96 16.54 -4.93
N GLU A 168 17.16 16.91 -5.32
CA GLU A 168 17.48 17.39 -6.68
C GLU A 168 17.59 16.20 -7.64
N ILE A 169 16.44 15.63 -8.00
CA ILE A 169 16.31 14.50 -8.91
C ILE A 169 15.58 14.91 -10.18
N ALA A 170 15.77 14.14 -11.26
CA ALA A 170 15.17 14.42 -12.56
C ALA A 170 14.01 13.49 -12.86
N HIS A 171 14.06 12.23 -12.42
CA HIS A 171 13.08 11.21 -12.79
C HIS A 171 13.01 10.10 -11.75
N VAL A 172 11.79 9.62 -11.46
CA VAL A 172 11.52 8.48 -10.56
C VAL A 172 10.71 7.44 -11.30
N GLY A 173 11.09 6.18 -11.16
CA GLY A 173 10.31 5.04 -11.59
C GLY A 173 10.18 4.01 -10.48
N ILE A 174 8.96 3.56 -10.19
CA ILE A 174 8.70 2.50 -9.22
C ILE A 174 7.79 1.45 -9.86
N VAL A 175 8.27 0.21 -9.88
CA VAL A 175 7.49 -0.95 -10.33
C VAL A 175 7.42 -1.97 -9.21
N HIS A 176 6.23 -2.33 -8.77
CA HIS A 176 6.03 -3.34 -7.72
C HIS A 176 5.26 -4.54 -8.28
N ARG A 177 5.76 -5.76 -7.99
CA ARG A 177 5.12 -7.00 -8.39
C ARG A 177 4.10 -7.44 -7.34
N LEU A 178 2.95 -7.93 -7.82
CA LEU A 178 1.87 -8.51 -7.03
C LEU A 178 1.77 -10.02 -7.28
N GLY A 179 0.94 -10.68 -6.47
CA GLY A 179 0.73 -12.11 -6.54
C GLY A 179 1.89 -12.93 -5.97
N ARG A 180 2.04 -14.15 -6.47
CA ARG A 180 3.05 -15.10 -6.00
C ARG A 180 4.42 -14.81 -6.60
N LEU A 181 5.46 -14.81 -5.75
CA LEU A 181 6.86 -14.67 -6.11
C LEU A 181 7.66 -15.85 -5.58
N GLU A 182 8.44 -16.48 -6.46
CA GLU A 182 9.40 -17.50 -6.08
C GLU A 182 10.67 -16.88 -5.48
N ILE A 183 11.43 -17.68 -4.75
CA ILE A 183 12.70 -17.25 -4.16
C ILE A 183 13.66 -16.77 -5.25
N GLY A 184 14.22 -15.57 -5.07
CA GLY A 184 15.13 -14.92 -6.02
C GLY A 184 14.41 -14.06 -7.05
N GLU A 185 13.08 -14.04 -7.11
CA GLU A 185 12.36 -13.14 -7.98
C GLU A 185 12.28 -11.72 -7.39
N THR A 186 12.27 -10.73 -8.29
CA THR A 186 12.20 -9.31 -7.94
C THR A 186 10.78 -8.92 -7.53
N SER A 187 10.64 -8.33 -6.35
CA SER A 187 9.36 -7.86 -5.81
C SER A 187 9.10 -6.38 -6.10
N VAL A 188 10.13 -5.56 -6.09
CA VAL A 188 10.04 -4.11 -6.31
C VAL A 188 11.31 -3.62 -6.97
N VAL A 189 11.16 -2.65 -7.87
CA VAL A 189 12.26 -1.86 -8.43
C VAL A 189 11.95 -0.39 -8.22
N ILE A 190 12.90 0.32 -7.62
CA ILE A 190 12.91 1.78 -7.52
C ILE A 190 14.11 2.28 -8.30
N ALA A 191 13.89 3.10 -9.33
CA ALA A 191 14.92 3.72 -10.12
C ALA A 191 14.82 5.24 -10.02
N VAL A 192 15.94 5.91 -9.78
CA VAL A 192 16.03 7.37 -9.64
C VAL A 192 17.13 7.91 -10.54
N GLY A 193 16.77 8.79 -11.46
CA GLY A 193 17.68 9.56 -12.27
C GLY A 193 17.93 10.95 -11.67
N ALA A 194 19.20 11.39 -11.59
CA ALA A 194 19.56 12.69 -11.03
C ALA A 194 20.79 13.30 -11.72
N PRO A 195 20.96 14.64 -11.69
CA PRO A 195 22.18 15.29 -12.15
C PRO A 195 23.42 14.79 -11.39
N HIS A 196 23.28 14.53 -10.09
CA HIS A 196 24.36 14.12 -9.21
C HIS A 196 24.01 12.88 -8.40
N ARG A 197 24.98 11.94 -8.29
CA ARG A 197 24.79 10.63 -7.62
C ARG A 197 24.24 10.71 -6.19
N ARG A 198 24.64 11.75 -5.41
CA ARG A 198 24.23 11.86 -4.00
C ARG A 198 22.72 11.97 -3.86
N ALA A 199 22.09 12.87 -4.63
CA ALA A 199 20.64 13.04 -4.63
C ALA A 199 19.92 11.75 -5.05
N ALA A 200 20.46 11.00 -6.04
CA ALA A 200 19.89 9.74 -6.46
C ALA A 200 19.92 8.66 -5.35
N PHE A 201 21.03 8.54 -4.60
CA PHE A 201 21.14 7.61 -3.47
C PHE A 201 20.18 7.98 -2.33
N GLU A 202 20.20 9.25 -1.90
CA GLU A 202 19.35 9.74 -0.81
C GLU A 202 17.87 9.60 -1.14
N ALA A 203 17.46 9.93 -2.35
CA ALA A 203 16.08 9.77 -2.81
C ALA A 203 15.67 8.29 -2.88
N CYS A 204 16.51 7.42 -3.42
CA CYS A 204 16.20 6.00 -3.55
C CYS A 204 16.03 5.31 -2.18
N GLU A 205 16.91 5.62 -1.21
CA GLU A 205 16.81 5.13 0.16
C GLU A 205 15.52 5.65 0.84
N TRP A 206 15.23 6.94 0.70
CA TRP A 206 14.03 7.54 1.26
C TRP A 206 12.75 6.93 0.64
N LEU A 207 12.71 6.75 -0.69
CA LEU A 207 11.56 6.18 -1.40
C LEU A 207 11.24 4.76 -0.92
N ILE A 208 12.22 3.86 -0.77
CA ILE A 208 11.94 2.50 -0.31
C ILE A 208 11.45 2.48 1.14
N LYS A 209 11.98 3.36 2.00
CA LYS A 209 11.55 3.50 3.38
C LYS A 209 10.09 3.97 3.46
N GLU A 210 9.75 5.03 2.72
CA GLU A 210 8.40 5.57 2.73
C GLU A 210 7.39 4.64 2.04
N LEU A 211 7.77 3.99 0.92
CA LEU A 211 6.92 3.00 0.26
C LEU A 211 6.45 1.92 1.24
N LYS A 212 7.37 1.35 2.00
CA LYS A 212 7.04 0.34 3.02
C LYS A 212 6.13 0.87 4.14
N ARG A 213 6.14 2.18 4.36
CA ARG A 213 5.38 2.86 5.41
C ARG A 213 3.98 3.28 4.98
N THR A 214 3.80 3.67 3.70
CA THR A 214 2.64 4.44 3.25
C THR A 214 1.81 3.75 2.18
N VAL A 215 2.45 2.92 1.35
CA VAL A 215 1.77 2.31 0.21
C VAL A 215 1.03 1.05 0.67
N PRO A 216 -0.28 0.93 0.41
CA PRO A 216 -1.08 -0.21 0.84
C PRO A 216 -0.80 -1.46 0.00
N ILE A 217 0.38 -2.04 0.23
CA ILE A 217 0.85 -3.31 -0.30
C ILE A 217 1.22 -4.20 0.89
N TRP A 218 0.69 -5.40 0.94
CA TRP A 218 0.91 -6.35 2.03
C TRP A 218 1.67 -7.55 1.52
N LYS A 219 2.55 -8.08 2.36
CA LYS A 219 3.36 -9.25 2.09
C LYS A 219 2.94 -10.41 2.96
N LYS A 220 2.62 -11.55 2.37
CA LYS A 220 2.44 -12.82 3.05
C LYS A 220 3.67 -13.68 2.79
N GLU A 221 4.28 -14.20 3.84
CA GLU A 221 5.36 -15.20 3.75
C GLU A 221 4.78 -16.60 3.95
N VAL A 222 5.04 -17.50 3.02
CA VAL A 222 4.59 -18.89 3.07
C VAL A 222 5.79 -19.77 3.36
N PHE A 223 5.67 -20.58 4.41
CA PHE A 223 6.66 -21.50 4.92
C PHE A 223 6.13 -22.93 4.84
N GLN A 224 6.95 -23.94 5.03
CA GLN A 224 6.52 -25.35 5.07
C GLN A 224 5.50 -25.65 6.18
N ASP A 225 5.54 -24.90 7.27
CA ASP A 225 4.73 -25.08 8.48
C ASP A 225 3.59 -24.06 8.63
N GLY A 226 3.26 -23.30 7.56
CA GLY A 226 2.18 -22.33 7.56
C GLY A 226 2.52 -21.03 6.86
N GLU A 227 1.64 -20.06 6.99
CA GLU A 227 1.79 -18.73 6.36
C GLU A 227 1.57 -17.60 7.37
N VAL A 228 2.22 -16.46 7.13
CA VAL A 228 2.12 -15.28 8.01
C VAL A 228 2.08 -14.01 7.17
N TRP A 229 1.10 -13.16 7.42
CA TRP A 229 1.15 -11.77 6.95
C TRP A 229 2.24 -11.02 7.71
N VAL A 230 3.18 -10.44 6.95
CA VAL A 230 4.22 -9.58 7.53
C VAL A 230 3.59 -8.21 7.73
N GLU A 231 3.36 -7.87 8.99
CA GLU A 231 3.03 -6.50 9.37
C GLU A 231 4.20 -5.60 8.96
N GLY A 232 3.89 -4.42 8.37
CA GLY A 232 4.91 -3.50 7.86
C GLY A 232 6.04 -3.31 8.89
N GLU A 233 7.28 -3.13 8.43
CA GLU A 233 8.45 -2.92 9.30
C GLU A 233 8.19 -1.66 10.17
N GLY A 234 7.44 -1.87 11.26
CA GLY A 234 7.22 -0.87 12.29
C GLY A 234 8.49 -0.70 13.08
N MET A 235 9.10 0.49 13.06
CA MET A 235 9.99 1.12 14.05
C MET A 235 11.05 0.28 14.80
N SER A 236 11.46 -0.90 14.34
CA SER A 236 12.39 -1.75 15.07
C SER A 236 13.81 -1.81 14.51
N ASP A 237 14.12 -1.02 13.46
CA ASP A 237 15.49 -0.90 12.96
C ASP A 237 15.87 0.59 12.80
N ILE A 238 16.01 1.28 13.95
CA ILE A 238 16.81 2.50 14.11
C ILE A 238 17.95 2.20 15.07
#